data_6bb2d5d5066f2e0f3f1e61185224de83
#
_entry.id   6bb2d5d5066f2e0f3f1e61185224de83
#
_cell.length_a   1.000
_cell.length_b   1.000
_cell.length_c   1.000
_cell.angle_alpha   90.00
_cell.angle_beta   90.00
_cell.angle_gamma   90.00
#
_symmetry.space_group_name_H-M   'P 1'
#
loop_
_entity.id
_entity.type
_entity.pdbx_description
1 polymer ?
#
loop_
_entity_poly.entity_id
_entity_poly.type
_entity_poly.pdbx_seq_one_letter_code
_entity_poly.pdbx_strand_id
1 'polypeptide(L)'
;MNLQEYWLPFTVTHVITLSLIFFCYKWPKIGKVAWGIIFILAGIFNIYTGISNPQAYVDYGSQAVDLYKRFIYGVFSSYTSLIVSLIALGQILIGIFLFMKRTLFLLGILGGIIFLLAISPLGIGSAFPSTLLMAISLVLLYIRYRKA
;
A
#
# COMPACT_ATOMS: atom_id res chain seq x y z
N MET A 1 8.58 -0.39 23.58
CA MET A 1 8.10 0.20 22.31
C MET A 1 8.10 1.72 22.48
N ASN A 2 9.04 2.40 21.83
CA ASN A 2 9.20 3.85 21.98
C ASN A 2 8.19 4.54 21.05
N LEU A 3 7.05 4.95 21.59
CA LEU A 3 5.97 5.63 20.85
C LEU A 3 6.48 6.91 20.14
N GLN A 4 7.59 7.48 20.64
CA GLN A 4 8.19 8.68 20.04
C GLN A 4 8.84 8.44 18.67
N GLU A 5 9.24 7.21 18.33
CA GLU A 5 9.84 6.89 17.03
C GLU A 5 8.79 6.77 15.92
N TYR A 6 7.54 6.47 16.27
CA TYR A 6 6.48 6.20 15.29
C TYR A 6 5.50 7.37 15.08
N TRP A 7 5.53 8.39 15.94
CA TRP A 7 4.55 9.47 15.84
C TRP A 7 4.66 10.27 14.53
N LEU A 8 5.88 10.53 14.04
CA LEU A 8 6.09 11.28 12.81
C LEU A 8 5.63 10.50 11.56
N PRO A 9 6.10 9.25 11.32
CA PRO A 9 5.55 8.42 10.23
C PRO A 9 4.04 8.24 10.33
N PHE A 10 3.50 8.02 11.52
CA PHE A 10 2.07 7.88 11.76
C PHE A 10 1.31 9.15 11.36
N THR A 11 1.75 10.31 11.79
CA THR A 11 1.10 11.59 11.45
C THR A 11 1.17 11.85 9.94
N VAL A 12 2.35 11.66 9.33
CA VAL A 12 2.54 11.86 7.89
C VAL A 12 1.62 10.96 7.07
N THR A 13 1.54 9.67 7.41
CA THR A 13 0.67 8.73 6.70
C THR A 13 -0.81 9.07 6.85
N HIS A 14 -1.24 9.56 8.02
CA HIS A 14 -2.62 10.00 8.21
C HIS A 14 -2.95 11.26 7.41
N VAL A 15 -2.05 12.25 7.37
CA VAL A 15 -2.22 13.46 6.55
C VAL A 15 -2.32 13.09 5.07
N ILE A 16 -1.45 12.23 4.57
CA ILE A 16 -1.50 11.73 3.18
C ILE A 16 -2.85 11.03 2.93
N THR A 17 -3.27 10.16 3.84
CA THR A 17 -4.51 9.39 3.71
C THR A 17 -5.74 10.29 3.67
N LEU A 18 -5.84 11.28 4.56
CA LEU A 18 -6.94 12.24 4.58
C LEU A 18 -6.95 13.09 3.30
N SER A 19 -5.78 13.49 2.82
CA SER A 19 -5.65 14.20 1.54
C SER A 19 -6.14 13.34 0.37
N LEU A 20 -5.78 12.05 0.33
CA LEU A 20 -6.25 11.12 -0.69
C LEU A 20 -7.77 10.93 -0.65
N ILE A 21 -8.36 10.77 0.54
CA ILE A 21 -9.81 10.69 0.71
C ILE A 21 -10.49 11.94 0.14
N PHE A 22 -9.97 13.13 0.48
CA PHE A 22 -10.48 14.40 0.00
C PHE A 22 -10.39 14.51 -1.54
N PHE A 23 -9.23 14.21 -2.14
CA PHE A 23 -9.05 14.25 -3.59
C PHE A 23 -9.93 13.21 -4.32
N CYS A 24 -10.01 11.99 -3.81
CA CYS A 24 -10.86 10.96 -4.39
C CYS A 24 -12.34 11.34 -4.34
N TYR A 25 -12.77 12.02 -3.28
CA TYR A 25 -14.15 12.47 -3.13
C TYR A 25 -14.47 13.69 -4.02
N LYS A 26 -13.66 14.76 -3.93
CA LYS A 26 -13.95 16.05 -4.56
C LYS A 26 -13.44 16.16 -6.01
N TRP A 27 -12.26 15.60 -6.27
CA TRP A 27 -11.60 15.65 -7.59
C TRP A 27 -11.10 14.26 -8.02
N PRO A 28 -12.02 13.36 -8.40
CA PRO A 28 -11.66 11.95 -8.63
C PRO A 28 -10.61 11.75 -9.73
N LYS A 29 -10.49 12.67 -10.70
CA LYS A 29 -9.41 12.63 -11.70
C LYS A 29 -8.04 12.83 -11.07
N ILE A 30 -7.93 13.77 -10.11
CA ILE A 30 -6.69 14.00 -9.34
C ILE A 30 -6.42 12.82 -8.43
N GLY A 31 -7.42 12.32 -7.71
CA GLY A 31 -7.30 11.13 -6.86
C GLY A 31 -6.81 9.90 -7.64
N LYS A 32 -7.31 9.68 -8.85
CA LYS A 32 -6.86 8.62 -9.76
C LYS A 32 -5.37 8.75 -10.10
N VAL A 33 -4.93 9.94 -10.48
CA VAL A 33 -3.52 10.22 -10.81
C VAL A 33 -2.63 10.03 -9.58
N ALA A 34 -3.04 10.57 -8.44
CA ALA A 34 -2.30 10.45 -7.18
C ALA A 34 -2.10 8.99 -6.79
N TRP A 35 -3.15 8.17 -6.81
CA TRP A 35 -3.06 6.76 -6.51
C TRP A 35 -2.19 5.99 -7.49
N GLY A 36 -2.32 6.26 -8.81
CA GLY A 36 -1.48 5.64 -9.82
C GLY A 36 0.02 5.89 -9.58
N ILE A 37 0.37 7.15 -9.29
CA ILE A 37 1.76 7.55 -8.98
C ILE A 37 2.23 6.90 -7.68
N ILE A 38 1.42 6.91 -6.61
CA ILE A 38 1.79 6.32 -5.32
C ILE A 38 2.11 4.84 -5.48
N PHE A 39 1.26 4.06 -6.17
CA PHE A 39 1.51 2.63 -6.36
C PHE A 39 2.76 2.35 -7.18
N ILE A 40 3.02 3.12 -8.24
CA ILE A 40 4.23 2.95 -9.06
C ILE A 40 5.48 3.28 -8.24
N LEU A 41 5.50 4.44 -7.55
CA LEU A 41 6.65 4.84 -6.75
C LEU A 41 6.90 3.89 -5.57
N ALA A 42 5.83 3.45 -4.90
CA ALA A 42 5.94 2.46 -3.83
C ALA A 42 6.50 1.13 -4.35
N GLY A 43 6.06 0.66 -5.51
CA GLY A 43 6.60 -0.54 -6.14
C GLY A 43 8.08 -0.40 -6.49
N ILE A 44 8.49 0.71 -7.10
CA ILE A 44 9.92 0.98 -7.40
C ILE A 44 10.74 1.00 -6.12
N PHE A 45 10.27 1.70 -5.09
CA PHE A 45 10.94 1.76 -3.79
C PHE A 45 11.05 0.37 -3.16
N ASN A 46 9.99 -0.44 -3.21
CA ASN A 46 9.99 -1.79 -2.65
C ASN A 46 10.94 -2.73 -3.39
N ILE A 47 11.07 -2.64 -4.72
CA ILE A 47 12.08 -3.40 -5.46
C ILE A 47 13.49 -3.00 -4.99
N TYR A 48 13.76 -1.70 -4.96
CA TYR A 48 15.05 -1.20 -4.53
C TYR A 48 15.42 -1.67 -3.11
N THR A 49 14.52 -1.46 -2.15
CA THR A 49 14.75 -1.84 -0.75
C THR A 49 14.78 -3.36 -0.57
N GLY A 50 13.92 -4.11 -1.27
CA GLY A 50 13.91 -5.57 -1.21
C GLY A 50 15.20 -6.24 -1.70
N ILE A 51 15.92 -5.56 -2.59
CA ILE A 51 17.23 -6.05 -3.07
C ILE A 51 18.37 -5.52 -2.19
N SER A 52 18.37 -4.22 -1.85
CA SER A 52 19.49 -3.58 -1.13
C SER A 52 19.47 -3.83 0.38
N ASN A 53 18.28 -3.95 0.99
CA ASN A 53 18.11 -4.16 2.43
C ASN A 53 16.87 -5.03 2.73
N PRO A 54 16.90 -6.33 2.37
CA PRO A 54 15.76 -7.22 2.58
C PRO A 54 15.38 -7.38 4.06
N GLN A 55 16.33 -7.22 4.98
CA GLN A 55 16.09 -7.32 6.41
C GLN A 55 15.03 -6.31 6.91
N ALA A 56 14.94 -5.14 6.31
CA ALA A 56 13.92 -4.15 6.66
C ALA A 56 12.49 -4.69 6.56
N TYR A 57 12.23 -5.65 5.67
CA TYR A 57 10.92 -6.30 5.55
C TYR A 57 10.70 -7.42 6.56
N VAL A 58 11.78 -8.12 6.96
CA VAL A 58 11.71 -9.15 8.01
C VAL A 58 11.41 -8.52 9.37
N ASP A 59 11.90 -7.30 9.60
CA ASP A 59 11.70 -6.54 10.85
C ASP A 59 10.21 -6.19 11.10
N TYR A 60 9.38 -6.12 10.06
CA TYR A 60 7.92 -5.97 10.21
C TYR A 60 7.28 -7.13 10.99
N GLY A 61 7.89 -8.31 11.00
CA GLY A 61 7.42 -9.44 11.76
C GLY A 61 7.29 -9.15 13.26
N SER A 62 8.07 -8.22 13.82
CA SER A 62 8.00 -7.85 15.23
C SER A 62 6.67 -7.22 15.65
N GLN A 63 5.99 -6.56 14.72
CA GLN A 63 4.74 -5.82 14.93
C GLN A 63 3.52 -6.49 14.28
N ALA A 64 3.74 -7.53 13.47
CA ALA A 64 2.70 -8.23 12.76
C ALA A 64 1.87 -9.13 13.69
N VAL A 65 0.63 -9.44 13.27
CA VAL A 65 -0.17 -10.46 13.93
C VAL A 65 0.49 -11.84 13.83
N ASP A 66 0.19 -12.75 14.76
CA ASP A 66 0.91 -14.04 14.91
C ASP A 66 0.99 -14.87 13.63
N LEU A 67 -0.06 -14.89 12.81
CA LEU A 67 -0.06 -15.61 11.54
C LEU A 67 1.00 -15.03 10.57
N TYR A 68 1.05 -13.71 10.44
CA TYR A 68 2.03 -13.03 9.60
C TYR A 68 3.45 -13.14 10.17
N LYS A 69 3.59 -13.06 11.50
CA LYS A 69 4.87 -13.25 12.19
C LYS A 69 5.50 -14.61 11.86
N ARG A 70 4.70 -15.69 11.93
CA ARG A 70 5.17 -17.04 11.58
C ARG A 70 5.59 -17.15 10.12
N PHE A 71 4.82 -16.54 9.22
CA PHE A 71 5.16 -16.51 7.80
C PHE A 71 6.44 -15.72 7.53
N ILE A 72 6.58 -14.53 8.15
CA ILE A 72 7.73 -13.63 7.95
C ILE A 72 9.02 -14.29 8.46
N TYR A 73 9.02 -14.82 9.67
CA TYR A 73 10.21 -15.46 10.24
C TYR A 73 10.46 -16.89 9.69
N GLY A 74 9.52 -17.43 8.95
CA GLY A 74 9.64 -18.72 8.24
C GLY A 74 10.04 -18.54 6.79
N VAL A 75 9.14 -18.91 5.88
CA VAL A 75 9.38 -18.95 4.42
C VAL A 75 9.77 -17.58 3.86
N PHE A 76 9.14 -16.50 4.32
CA PHE A 76 9.40 -15.16 3.80
C PHE A 76 10.85 -14.73 4.04
N SER A 77 11.42 -14.95 5.22
CA SER A 77 12.81 -14.58 5.55
C SER A 77 13.85 -15.26 4.64
N SER A 78 13.54 -16.45 4.14
CA SER A 78 14.43 -17.20 3.23
C SER A 78 14.38 -16.64 1.79
N TYR A 79 13.28 -15.99 1.40
CA TYR A 79 13.03 -15.53 0.02
C TYR A 79 12.59 -14.07 -0.04
N THR A 80 12.97 -13.25 0.94
CA THR A 80 12.47 -11.87 1.10
C THR A 80 12.61 -11.05 -0.18
N SER A 81 13.80 -11.00 -0.78
CA SER A 81 14.05 -10.20 -1.99
C SER A 81 13.16 -10.63 -3.17
N LEU A 82 12.96 -11.94 -3.35
CA LEU A 82 12.11 -12.47 -4.41
C LEU A 82 10.64 -12.12 -4.16
N ILE A 83 10.14 -12.40 -2.95
CA ILE A 83 8.73 -12.18 -2.60
C ILE A 83 8.40 -10.69 -2.65
N VAL A 84 9.25 -9.82 -2.08
CA VAL A 84 9.06 -8.37 -2.13
C VAL A 84 9.09 -7.84 -3.56
N SER A 85 9.99 -8.34 -4.41
CA SER A 85 10.05 -7.94 -5.82
C SER A 85 8.77 -8.32 -6.58
N LEU A 86 8.21 -9.51 -6.34
CA LEU A 86 6.94 -9.93 -6.94
C LEU A 86 5.77 -9.06 -6.47
N ILE A 87 5.70 -8.76 -5.17
CA ILE A 87 4.71 -7.83 -4.61
C ILE A 87 4.84 -6.45 -5.25
N ALA A 88 6.06 -5.95 -5.36
CA ALA A 88 6.35 -4.64 -5.93
C ALA A 88 5.99 -4.54 -7.42
N LEU A 89 6.22 -5.60 -8.21
CA LEU A 89 5.74 -5.69 -9.58
C LEU A 89 4.20 -5.61 -9.63
N GLY A 90 3.52 -6.30 -8.71
CA GLY A 90 2.06 -6.20 -8.56
C GLY A 90 1.62 -4.76 -8.26
N GLN A 91 2.32 -4.04 -7.39
CA GLN A 91 2.03 -2.63 -7.11
C GLN A 91 2.20 -1.74 -8.35
N ILE A 92 3.28 -1.91 -9.12
CA ILE A 92 3.50 -1.17 -10.37
C ILE A 92 2.36 -1.44 -11.35
N LEU A 93 1.93 -2.70 -11.51
CA LEU A 93 0.81 -3.06 -12.36
C LEU A 93 -0.50 -2.42 -11.89
N ILE A 94 -0.78 -2.42 -10.58
CA ILE A 94 -1.93 -1.72 -10.00
C ILE A 94 -1.88 -0.24 -10.39
N GLY A 95 -0.74 0.43 -10.21
CA GLY A 95 -0.55 1.82 -10.55
C GLY A 95 -0.81 2.09 -12.05
N ILE A 96 -0.27 1.26 -12.95
CA ILE A 96 -0.50 1.36 -14.39
C ILE A 96 -1.98 1.17 -14.72
N PHE A 97 -2.64 0.17 -14.13
CA PHE A 97 -4.05 -0.11 -14.36
C PHE A 97 -4.95 1.04 -13.90
N LEU A 98 -4.57 1.74 -12.84
CA LEU A 98 -5.30 2.94 -12.41
C LEU A 98 -5.29 4.05 -13.47
N PHE A 99 -4.28 4.16 -14.32
CA PHE A 99 -4.27 5.10 -15.46
C PHE A 99 -5.13 4.65 -16.64
N MET A 100 -5.44 3.35 -16.72
CA MET A 100 -6.25 2.80 -17.81
C MET A 100 -7.74 3.13 -17.65
N LYS A 101 -8.58 2.55 -18.53
CA LYS A 101 -10.04 2.78 -18.56
C LYS A 101 -10.79 1.45 -18.34
N ARG A 102 -12.08 1.56 -18.03
CA ARG A 102 -13.02 0.42 -17.93
C ARG A 102 -12.50 -0.70 -17.03
N THR A 103 -12.39 -1.91 -17.55
CA THR A 103 -12.03 -3.13 -16.82
C THR A 103 -10.65 -3.04 -16.15
N LEU A 104 -9.63 -2.50 -16.84
CA LEU A 104 -8.29 -2.37 -16.27
C LEU A 104 -8.26 -1.38 -15.10
N PHE A 105 -8.99 -0.27 -15.18
CA PHE A 105 -9.15 0.63 -14.04
C PHE A 105 -9.80 -0.08 -12.84
N LEU A 106 -10.86 -0.88 -13.08
CA LEU A 106 -11.50 -1.66 -12.02
C LEU A 106 -10.52 -2.68 -11.41
N LEU A 107 -9.71 -3.37 -12.22
CA LEU A 107 -8.67 -4.27 -11.73
C LEU A 107 -7.62 -3.54 -10.89
N GLY A 108 -7.22 -2.32 -11.28
CA GLY A 108 -6.36 -1.46 -10.48
C GLY A 108 -6.96 -1.12 -9.11
N ILE A 109 -8.24 -0.73 -9.07
CA ILE A 109 -8.97 -0.46 -7.83
C ILE A 109 -9.02 -1.70 -6.93
N LEU A 110 -9.46 -2.84 -7.46
CA LEU A 110 -9.58 -4.08 -6.70
C LEU A 110 -8.21 -4.58 -6.21
N GLY A 111 -7.20 -4.57 -7.08
CA GLY A 111 -5.84 -4.93 -6.73
C GLY A 111 -5.28 -4.04 -5.62
N GLY A 112 -5.49 -2.73 -5.71
CA GLY A 112 -5.08 -1.78 -4.68
C GLY A 112 -5.77 -2.01 -3.34
N ILE A 113 -7.08 -2.26 -3.32
CA ILE A 113 -7.83 -2.57 -2.11
C ILE A 113 -7.31 -3.86 -1.48
N ILE A 114 -7.19 -4.94 -2.26
CA ILE A 114 -6.67 -6.23 -1.78
C ILE A 114 -5.27 -6.07 -1.20
N PHE A 115 -4.38 -5.34 -1.89
CA PHE A 115 -3.02 -5.08 -1.43
C PHE A 115 -3.03 -4.35 -0.06
N LEU A 116 -3.79 -3.25 0.07
CA LEU A 116 -3.85 -2.45 1.30
C LEU A 116 -4.43 -3.25 2.48
N LEU A 117 -5.44 -4.08 2.22
CA LEU A 117 -5.99 -4.98 3.24
C LEU A 117 -5.00 -6.08 3.62
N ALA A 118 -4.26 -6.63 2.65
CA ALA A 118 -3.28 -7.69 2.90
C ALA A 118 -2.08 -7.20 3.73
N ILE A 119 -1.65 -5.94 3.60
CA ILE A 119 -0.56 -5.39 4.41
C ILE A 119 -1.01 -4.87 5.78
N SER A 120 -2.31 -4.62 5.99
CA SER A 120 -2.82 -4.10 7.26
C SER A 120 -2.43 -4.93 8.48
N PRO A 121 -2.40 -6.30 8.45
CA PRO A 121 -1.98 -7.12 9.58
C PRO A 121 -0.49 -7.01 9.95
N LEU A 122 0.33 -6.34 9.14
CA LEU A 122 1.73 -6.05 9.47
C LEU A 122 1.87 -4.99 10.58
N GLY A 123 0.77 -4.35 10.97
CA GLY A 123 0.73 -3.41 12.10
C GLY A 123 1.26 -2.02 11.76
N ILE A 124 1.81 -1.34 12.76
CA ILE A 124 2.25 0.07 12.64
C ILE A 124 3.31 0.25 11.56
N GLY A 125 4.18 -0.73 11.34
CA GLY A 125 5.20 -0.70 10.29
C GLY A 125 4.62 -0.56 8.88
N SER A 126 3.42 -1.08 8.63
CA SER A 126 2.69 -0.92 7.37
C SER A 126 1.73 0.28 7.35
N ALA A 127 1.90 1.23 8.27
CA ALA A 127 1.03 2.39 8.43
C ALA A 127 -0.42 2.07 8.88
N PHE A 128 -0.65 0.94 9.55
CA PHE A 128 -1.95 0.67 10.17
C PHE A 128 -2.28 1.75 11.24
N PRO A 129 -3.51 2.29 11.33
CA PRO A 129 -4.72 1.93 10.58
C PRO A 129 -4.93 2.70 9.26
N SER A 130 -3.99 3.55 8.84
CA SER A 130 -4.12 4.35 7.61
C SER A 130 -4.35 3.51 6.36
N THR A 131 -3.80 2.29 6.29
CA THR A 131 -4.01 1.36 5.18
C THR A 131 -5.49 1.00 4.97
N LEU A 132 -6.28 0.89 6.04
CA LEU A 132 -7.73 0.67 5.94
C LEU A 132 -8.45 1.92 5.37
N LEU A 133 -8.08 3.10 5.85
CA LEU A 133 -8.61 4.36 5.34
C LEU A 133 -8.21 4.60 3.88
N MET A 134 -7.00 4.21 3.49
CA MET A 134 -6.53 4.22 2.11
C MET A 134 -7.36 3.29 1.22
N ALA A 135 -7.69 2.08 1.68
CA ALA A 135 -8.58 1.18 0.95
C ALA A 135 -9.98 1.81 0.74
N ILE A 136 -10.53 2.47 1.77
CA ILE A 136 -11.79 3.23 1.66
C ILE A 136 -11.66 4.34 0.60
N SER A 137 -10.53 5.05 0.53
CA SER A 137 -10.34 6.10 -0.47
C SER A 137 -10.35 5.57 -1.90
N LEU A 138 -9.87 4.34 -2.16
CA LEU A 138 -9.98 3.69 -3.47
C LEU A 138 -11.43 3.32 -3.82
N VAL A 139 -12.22 2.88 -2.84
CA VAL A 139 -13.67 2.66 -3.03
C VAL A 139 -14.37 3.97 -3.40
N LEU A 140 -14.07 5.05 -2.67
CA LEU A 140 -14.60 6.38 -2.98
C LEU A 140 -14.18 6.85 -4.38
N LEU A 141 -12.91 6.64 -4.74
CA LEU A 141 -12.41 6.96 -6.08
C LEU A 141 -13.22 6.25 -7.16
N TYR A 142 -13.48 4.95 -6.99
CA TYR A 142 -14.26 4.17 -7.96
C TYR A 142 -15.68 4.73 -8.12
N ILE A 143 -16.37 4.96 -6.98
CA ILE A 143 -17.76 5.45 -6.98
C ILE A 143 -17.84 6.85 -7.61
N ARG A 144 -16.93 7.74 -7.25
CA ARG A 144 -16.95 9.15 -7.71
C ARG A 144 -16.49 9.29 -9.16
N TYR A 145 -15.46 8.52 -9.56
CA TYR A 145 -14.92 8.57 -10.92
C TYR A 145 -15.93 8.06 -11.97
N ARG A 146 -16.79 7.09 -11.62
CA ARG A 146 -17.84 6.62 -12.52
C ARG A 146 -18.98 7.61 -12.73
N LYS A 147 -19.14 8.56 -11.81
CA LYS A 147 -20.18 9.60 -11.85
C LYS A 147 -19.69 10.91 -12.48
N ALA A 148 -18.36 11.07 -12.63
CA ALA A 148 -17.72 12.24 -13.19
C ALA A 148 -17.47 12.10 -14.69
#